data_aa4334311fb3c47a291a4f3f560adbfb
#
_entry.id   aa4334311fb3c47a291a4f3f560adbfb
#
_cell.length_a   1.000
_cell.length_b   1.000
_cell.length_c   1.000
_cell.angle_alpha   90.00
_cell.angle_beta   90.00
_cell.angle_gamma   90.00
#
_symmetry.space_group_name_H-M   'P 1'
#
loop_
_entity.id
_entity.type
_entity.pdbx_description
1 polymer ?
#
loop_
_entity_poly.entity_id
_entity_poly.type
_entity_poly.pdbx_seq_one_letter_code
_entity_poly.pdbx_strand_id
1 'polypeptide(L)'
;MVRSNFKGELMVNVSYIVNETNKVCPEAEKMKLLEVFSKSGLTIKSFYICEQSLVWKTKQNKLIAGDEFLREKIGNVSMYLGPDTFCQGNTPVAENMVKVVRNSLATDQRKTLLDLGCGAGMFSLALADDFRGAVGIDQEDTRVASLNAEINGLTNIRYLTGSIESHILGITSELRSVGATASAVLNPGRSGVPQNLIINLRRFQMLDNLIYISCQPEDDRGLKNLMLLMSPDRPNTPSKFRSDPFQLVQSVPLDMFPHTHHCEHLFVFKR
;
A
#
# COMPACT_ATOMS: atom_id res chain seq x y z
N MET A 1 18.45 -5.77 -0.23
CA MET A 1 17.17 -6.04 -0.93
C MET A 1 17.43 -6.18 -2.42
N VAL A 2 16.85 -7.18 -3.04
CA VAL A 2 16.83 -7.28 -4.51
C VAL A 2 15.37 -7.34 -4.95
N ARG A 3 15.03 -6.60 -5.99
CA ARG A 3 13.71 -6.57 -6.61
C ARG A 3 13.85 -6.77 -8.10
N SER A 4 13.02 -7.61 -8.70
CA SER A 4 12.94 -7.76 -10.14
C SER A 4 11.59 -7.24 -10.65
N ASN A 5 11.57 -6.78 -11.90
CA ASN A 5 10.36 -6.39 -12.60
C ASN A 5 9.92 -7.48 -13.61
N PHE A 6 8.83 -7.21 -14.30
CA PHE A 6 8.24 -8.07 -15.34
C PHE A 6 9.19 -8.39 -16.53
N LYS A 7 10.28 -7.64 -16.70
CA LYS A 7 11.32 -7.88 -17.73
C LYS A 7 12.53 -8.64 -17.19
N GLY A 8 12.55 -8.99 -15.90
CA GLY A 8 13.73 -9.56 -15.24
C GLY A 8 14.86 -8.55 -14.98
N GLU A 9 14.59 -7.25 -15.14
CA GLU A 9 15.52 -6.20 -14.76
C GLU A 9 15.51 -6.04 -13.24
N LEU A 10 16.66 -5.69 -12.65
CA LEU A 10 16.85 -5.69 -11.21
C LEU A 10 17.09 -4.29 -10.65
N MET A 11 16.47 -4.02 -9.51
CA MET A 11 16.91 -3.02 -8.54
C MET A 11 17.63 -3.73 -7.39
N VAL A 12 18.85 -3.32 -7.12
CA VAL A 12 19.66 -3.82 -6.00
C VAL A 12 19.86 -2.71 -4.99
N ASN A 13 19.52 -2.96 -3.73
CA ASN A 13 19.75 -2.02 -2.64
C ASN A 13 20.53 -2.74 -1.53
N VAL A 14 21.78 -2.34 -1.35
CA VAL A 14 22.70 -2.91 -0.36
C VAL A 14 22.68 -2.07 0.90
N SER A 15 22.34 -2.68 2.03
CA SER A 15 22.38 -2.01 3.32
C SER A 15 23.81 -1.93 3.83
N TYR A 16 24.27 -0.74 4.18
CA TYR A 16 25.53 -0.47 4.83
C TYR A 16 25.29 0.13 6.22
N ILE A 17 25.77 -0.54 7.25
CA ILE A 17 25.60 -0.07 8.63
C ILE A 17 26.67 0.97 8.93
N VAL A 18 26.23 2.19 9.20
CA VAL A 18 27.09 3.30 9.61
C VAL A 18 27.15 3.40 11.13
N ASN A 19 28.29 3.82 11.65
CA ASN A 19 28.55 4.03 13.07
C ASN A 19 29.28 5.38 13.30
N GLU A 20 29.73 5.65 14.51
CA GLU A 20 30.39 6.92 14.85
C GLU A 20 31.69 7.17 14.07
N THR A 21 32.42 6.11 13.72
CA THR A 21 33.68 6.19 12.96
C THR A 21 33.46 6.13 11.46
N ASN A 22 32.46 5.37 11.00
CA ASN A 22 32.11 5.16 9.59
C ASN A 22 30.74 5.75 9.30
N LYS A 23 30.66 7.04 9.00
CA LYS A 23 29.41 7.77 8.76
C LYS A 23 28.79 7.55 7.38
N VAL A 24 29.57 7.05 6.43
CA VAL A 24 29.16 6.78 5.03
C VAL A 24 29.82 5.52 4.51
N CYS A 25 29.20 4.88 3.52
CA CYS A 25 29.83 3.76 2.81
C CYS A 25 31.06 4.25 2.03
N PRO A 26 32.26 3.66 2.25
CA PRO A 26 33.49 4.06 1.56
C PRO A 26 33.35 3.93 0.04
N GLU A 27 33.94 4.86 -0.71
CA GLU A 27 33.87 4.85 -2.18
C GLU A 27 34.50 3.59 -2.79
N ALA A 28 35.59 3.11 -2.19
CA ALA A 28 36.23 1.87 -2.61
C ALA A 28 35.31 0.65 -2.51
N GLU A 29 34.45 0.59 -1.49
CA GLU A 29 33.47 -0.50 -1.35
C GLU A 29 32.33 -0.39 -2.36
N LYS A 30 31.84 0.82 -2.63
CA LYS A 30 30.85 1.07 -3.68
C LYS A 30 31.35 0.61 -5.04
N MET A 31 32.60 0.96 -5.39
CA MET A 31 33.22 0.55 -6.65
C MET A 31 33.41 -0.95 -6.77
N LYS A 32 33.80 -1.64 -5.68
CA LYS A 32 33.88 -3.11 -5.67
C LYS A 32 32.53 -3.76 -5.93
N LEU A 33 31.46 -3.26 -5.29
CA LEU A 33 30.11 -3.78 -5.49
C LEU A 33 29.65 -3.57 -6.94
N LEU A 34 29.87 -2.38 -7.50
CA LEU A 34 29.57 -2.10 -8.91
C LEU A 34 30.31 -3.05 -9.85
N GLU A 35 31.60 -3.31 -9.61
CA GLU A 35 32.39 -4.24 -10.41
C GLU A 35 31.82 -5.68 -10.33
N VAL A 36 31.49 -6.16 -9.15
CA VAL A 36 30.86 -7.49 -8.96
C VAL A 36 29.56 -7.58 -9.73
N PHE A 37 28.68 -6.59 -9.59
CA PHE A 37 27.38 -6.59 -10.27
C PHE A 37 27.53 -6.44 -11.79
N SER A 38 28.47 -5.64 -12.30
CA SER A 38 28.72 -5.51 -13.75
C SER A 38 29.19 -6.81 -14.39
N LYS A 39 29.93 -7.65 -13.63
CA LYS A 39 30.43 -8.96 -14.07
C LYS A 39 29.41 -10.09 -13.88
N SER A 40 28.30 -9.86 -13.21
CA SER A 40 27.31 -10.89 -12.87
C SER A 40 26.49 -11.43 -14.04
N GLY A 41 26.48 -10.73 -15.18
CA GLY A 41 25.60 -11.03 -16.31
C GLY A 41 24.11 -10.68 -16.06
N LEU A 42 23.78 -10.08 -14.91
CA LEU A 42 22.43 -9.67 -14.57
C LEU A 42 22.14 -8.26 -15.09
N THR A 43 20.89 -8.02 -15.51
CA THR A 43 20.46 -6.70 -15.96
C THR A 43 20.05 -5.84 -14.75
N ILE A 44 21.04 -5.15 -14.17
CA ILE A 44 20.80 -4.25 -13.03
C ILE A 44 20.49 -2.86 -13.55
N LYS A 45 19.23 -2.44 -13.37
CA LYS A 45 18.72 -1.11 -13.78
C LYS A 45 18.97 -0.04 -12.74
N SER A 46 18.93 -0.41 -11.46
CA SER A 46 19.06 0.51 -10.34
C SER A 46 19.96 -0.10 -9.28
N PHE A 47 21.01 0.60 -8.90
CA PHE A 47 21.88 0.18 -7.80
C PHE A 47 21.93 1.25 -6.72
N TYR A 48 21.45 0.88 -5.53
CA TYR A 48 21.42 1.73 -4.36
C TYR A 48 22.30 1.20 -3.24
N ILE A 49 22.81 2.12 -2.44
CA ILE A 49 23.33 1.84 -1.11
C ILE A 49 22.45 2.53 -0.09
N CYS A 50 21.93 1.73 0.83
CA CYS A 50 21.14 2.19 1.97
C CYS A 50 22.06 2.35 3.18
N GLU A 51 22.46 3.55 3.50
CA GLU A 51 23.20 3.85 4.71
C GLU A 51 22.23 3.86 5.90
N GLN A 52 22.47 2.96 6.86
CA GLN A 52 21.62 2.80 8.05
C GLN A 52 22.43 3.01 9.32
N SER A 53 21.96 3.88 10.20
CA SER A 53 22.49 4.03 11.54
C SER A 53 21.57 3.40 12.57
N LEU A 54 22.06 2.39 13.28
CA LEU A 54 21.33 1.76 14.37
C LEU A 54 21.28 2.67 15.60
N VAL A 55 22.28 3.54 15.78
CA VAL A 55 22.37 4.48 16.90
C VAL A 55 21.39 5.64 16.72
N TRP A 56 21.43 6.29 15.55
CA TRP A 56 20.58 7.46 15.27
C TRP A 56 19.24 7.09 14.60
N LYS A 57 19.01 5.80 14.36
CA LYS A 57 17.79 5.28 13.69
C LYS A 57 17.51 6.01 12.36
N THR A 58 18.56 6.36 11.63
CA THR A 58 18.45 7.00 10.31
C THR A 58 18.65 5.99 9.20
N LYS A 59 17.96 6.22 8.09
CA LYS A 59 18.07 5.43 6.87
C LYS A 59 18.10 6.37 5.68
N GLN A 60 19.08 6.22 4.79
CA GLN A 60 19.19 7.01 3.59
C GLN A 60 19.61 6.14 2.41
N ASN A 61 18.78 6.07 1.39
CA ASN A 61 19.12 5.42 0.13
C ASN A 61 19.84 6.42 -0.79
N LYS A 62 20.96 5.98 -1.35
CA LYS A 62 21.75 6.73 -2.31
C LYS A 62 21.82 5.95 -3.60
N LEU A 63 21.37 6.53 -4.70
CA LEU A 63 21.57 5.97 -6.04
C LEU A 63 23.06 6.03 -6.37
N ILE A 64 23.64 4.90 -6.71
CA ILE A 64 25.06 4.76 -7.06
C ILE A 64 25.22 4.64 -8.58
N ALA A 65 24.30 3.90 -9.22
CA ALA A 65 24.31 3.71 -10.66
C ALA A 65 22.94 3.35 -11.21
N GLY A 66 22.68 3.70 -12.45
CA GLY A 66 21.49 3.33 -13.20
C GLY A 66 20.30 4.29 -13.00
N ASP A 67 19.10 3.76 -13.16
CA ASP A 67 17.87 4.52 -13.11
C ASP A 67 17.39 4.73 -11.66
N GLU A 68 16.74 5.85 -11.37
CA GLU A 68 16.17 6.14 -10.06
C GLU A 68 15.05 5.17 -9.68
N PHE A 69 14.30 4.69 -10.66
CA PHE A 69 13.17 3.81 -10.44
C PHE A 69 13.27 2.53 -11.26
N LEU A 70 12.83 1.42 -10.68
CA LEU A 70 12.54 0.22 -11.42
C LEU A 70 11.12 0.32 -11.97
N ARG A 71 10.95 0.08 -13.28
CA ARG A 71 9.62 0.10 -13.90
C ARG A 71 8.97 -1.28 -13.77
N GLU A 72 7.79 -1.33 -13.15
CA GLU A 72 6.95 -2.52 -13.05
C GLU A 72 5.66 -2.33 -13.84
N LYS A 73 4.97 -3.43 -14.16
CA LYS A 73 3.65 -3.42 -14.80
C LYS A 73 2.73 -4.40 -14.09
N ILE A 74 1.57 -3.92 -13.66
CA ILE A 74 0.51 -4.74 -13.07
C ILE A 74 -0.75 -4.56 -13.91
N GLY A 75 -1.11 -5.59 -14.67
CA GLY A 75 -2.17 -5.48 -15.67
C GLY A 75 -1.86 -4.39 -16.72
N ASN A 76 -2.72 -3.39 -16.82
CA ASN A 76 -2.54 -2.24 -17.73
C ASN A 76 -1.81 -1.06 -17.09
N VAL A 77 -1.50 -1.12 -15.79
CA VAL A 77 -0.88 -0.01 -15.06
C VAL A 77 0.63 -0.14 -15.08
N SER A 78 1.31 0.92 -15.49
CA SER A 78 2.77 1.07 -15.36
C SER A 78 3.09 1.75 -14.04
N MET A 79 4.09 1.24 -13.32
CA MET A 79 4.48 1.76 -12.01
C MET A 79 5.98 1.96 -11.92
N TYR A 80 6.41 3.07 -11.35
CA TYR A 80 7.76 3.27 -10.86
C TYR A 80 7.84 2.78 -9.41
N LEU A 81 8.90 2.06 -9.10
CA LEU A 81 9.20 1.52 -7.77
C LEU A 81 10.55 2.04 -7.33
N GLY A 82 10.58 2.79 -6.26
CA GLY A 82 11.81 3.23 -5.60
C GLY A 82 12.33 2.19 -4.59
N PRO A 83 13.50 2.44 -3.99
CA PRO A 83 14.12 1.51 -3.04
C PRO A 83 13.30 1.31 -1.75
N ASP A 84 12.50 2.28 -1.34
CA ASP A 84 11.61 2.20 -0.17
C ASP A 84 10.15 1.98 -0.52
N THR A 85 9.78 2.01 -1.80
CA THR A 85 8.39 1.86 -2.22
C THR A 85 7.90 0.43 -1.96
N PHE A 86 6.80 0.28 -1.24
CA PHE A 86 6.15 -1.02 -1.11
C PHE A 86 5.50 -1.42 -2.45
N CYS A 87 5.71 -2.67 -2.83
CA CYS A 87 5.01 -3.34 -3.92
C CYS A 87 4.87 -4.83 -3.61
N GLN A 88 3.79 -5.43 -4.06
CA GLN A 88 3.57 -6.87 -3.93
C GLN A 88 4.68 -7.65 -4.64
N GLY A 89 5.23 -8.67 -3.96
CA GLY A 89 6.39 -9.42 -4.45
C GLY A 89 6.08 -10.43 -5.57
N ASN A 90 4.80 -10.71 -5.81
CA ASN A 90 4.33 -11.68 -6.81
C ASN A 90 3.38 -10.96 -7.77
N THR A 91 3.91 -10.46 -8.89
CA THR A 91 3.15 -9.65 -9.86
C THR A 91 1.93 -10.38 -10.43
N PRO A 92 1.98 -11.67 -10.86
CA PRO A 92 0.80 -12.38 -11.32
C PRO A 92 -0.30 -12.49 -10.27
N VAL A 93 0.06 -12.72 -9.00
CA VAL A 93 -0.93 -12.78 -7.91
C VAL A 93 -1.46 -11.37 -7.57
N ALA A 94 -0.61 -10.34 -7.66
CA ALA A 94 -1.05 -8.95 -7.50
C ALA A 94 -2.07 -8.54 -8.57
N GLU A 95 -1.89 -8.96 -9.83
CA GLU A 95 -2.88 -8.76 -10.88
C GLU A 95 -4.22 -9.45 -10.57
N ASN A 96 -4.16 -10.69 -10.05
CA ASN A 96 -5.36 -11.39 -9.61
C ASN A 96 -6.01 -10.69 -8.41
N MET A 97 -5.21 -10.18 -7.47
CA MET A 97 -5.70 -9.39 -6.33
C MET A 97 -6.47 -8.15 -6.81
N VAL A 98 -5.94 -7.40 -7.77
CA VAL A 98 -6.64 -6.25 -8.38
C VAL A 98 -7.97 -6.68 -9.01
N LYS A 99 -8.01 -7.81 -9.74
CA LYS A 99 -9.25 -8.34 -10.32
C LYS A 99 -10.28 -8.71 -9.26
N VAL A 100 -9.86 -9.37 -8.18
CA VAL A 100 -10.74 -9.71 -7.05
C VAL A 100 -11.28 -8.45 -6.40
N VAL A 101 -10.43 -7.45 -6.13
CA VAL A 101 -10.83 -6.16 -5.56
C VAL A 101 -11.86 -5.48 -6.46
N ARG A 102 -11.60 -5.36 -7.77
CA ARG A 102 -12.53 -4.75 -8.75
C ARG A 102 -13.89 -5.43 -8.74
N ASN A 103 -13.93 -6.77 -8.76
CA ASN A 103 -15.17 -7.55 -8.80
C ASN A 103 -15.95 -7.51 -7.49
N SER A 104 -15.26 -7.28 -6.36
CA SER A 104 -15.87 -7.31 -5.02
C SER A 104 -16.34 -5.94 -4.56
N LEU A 105 -15.70 -4.86 -5.00
CA LEU A 105 -16.15 -3.50 -4.75
C LEU A 105 -17.39 -3.20 -5.62
N ALA A 106 -18.34 -2.49 -5.05
CA ALA A 106 -19.42 -1.90 -5.84
C ALA A 106 -18.87 -0.67 -6.58
N THR A 107 -18.24 -0.90 -7.73
CA THR A 107 -17.69 0.17 -8.57
C THR A 107 -18.81 1.04 -9.12
N ASP A 108 -18.67 2.35 -9.04
CA ASP A 108 -19.66 3.32 -9.53
C ASP A 108 -18.94 4.66 -9.77
N GLN A 109 -19.16 5.25 -10.93
CA GLN A 109 -18.64 6.55 -11.33
C GLN A 109 -19.14 7.71 -10.46
N ARG A 110 -20.07 7.48 -9.56
CA ARG A 110 -20.54 8.45 -8.55
C ARG A 110 -19.80 8.34 -7.23
N LYS A 111 -19.06 7.23 -7.02
CA LYS A 111 -18.34 6.93 -5.77
C LYS A 111 -16.90 7.39 -5.83
N THR A 112 -16.32 7.60 -4.66
CA THR A 112 -14.88 7.82 -4.48
C THR A 112 -14.24 6.54 -3.94
N LEU A 113 -13.11 6.14 -4.53
CA LEU A 113 -12.26 5.07 -3.99
C LEU A 113 -11.35 5.64 -2.91
N LEU A 114 -11.32 5.00 -1.75
CA LEU A 114 -10.34 5.26 -0.70
C LEU A 114 -9.32 4.12 -0.70
N ASP A 115 -8.05 4.43 -1.04
CA ASP A 115 -6.93 3.49 -1.05
C ASP A 115 -6.08 3.76 0.20
N LEU A 116 -6.38 3.02 1.28
CA LEU A 116 -5.86 3.25 2.63
C LEU A 116 -4.67 2.31 2.90
N GLY A 117 -3.46 2.86 2.94
CA GLY A 117 -2.19 2.15 2.86
C GLY A 117 -1.85 1.89 1.39
N CYS A 118 -1.83 2.97 0.58
CA CYS A 118 -1.79 2.87 -0.87
C CYS A 118 -0.41 2.49 -1.44
N GLY A 119 0.68 2.68 -0.69
CA GLY A 119 2.04 2.44 -1.16
C GLY A 119 2.33 3.15 -2.48
N ALA A 120 2.67 2.39 -3.52
CA ALA A 120 2.91 2.91 -4.88
C ALA A 120 1.62 3.28 -5.64
N GLY A 121 0.43 3.12 -5.05
CA GLY A 121 -0.85 3.44 -5.65
C GLY A 121 -1.50 2.31 -6.45
N MET A 122 -1.13 1.05 -6.23
CA MET A 122 -1.57 -0.08 -7.07
C MET A 122 -3.08 -0.14 -7.26
N PHE A 123 -3.88 -0.05 -6.20
CA PHE A 123 -5.34 -0.15 -6.30
C PHE A 123 -5.96 1.13 -6.86
N SER A 124 -5.54 2.29 -6.38
CA SER A 124 -6.04 3.57 -6.87
C SER A 124 -5.76 3.76 -8.37
N LEU A 125 -4.57 3.37 -8.85
CA LEU A 125 -4.21 3.43 -10.26
C LEU A 125 -5.04 2.45 -11.10
N ALA A 126 -5.12 1.19 -10.66
CA ALA A 126 -5.78 0.15 -11.44
C ALA A 126 -7.32 0.33 -11.50
N LEU A 127 -7.91 1.02 -10.54
CA LEU A 127 -9.36 1.19 -10.41
C LEU A 127 -9.84 2.62 -10.68
N ALA A 128 -8.94 3.54 -11.05
CA ALA A 128 -9.28 4.95 -11.24
C ALA A 128 -10.46 5.18 -12.20
N ASP A 129 -10.52 4.41 -13.28
CA ASP A 129 -11.57 4.52 -14.29
C ASP A 129 -12.92 3.94 -13.85
N ASP A 130 -12.94 3.16 -12.78
CA ASP A 130 -14.16 2.52 -12.25
C ASP A 130 -14.88 3.45 -11.25
N PHE A 131 -14.26 4.57 -10.85
CA PHE A 131 -14.75 5.51 -9.85
C PHE A 131 -14.71 6.95 -10.37
N ARG A 132 -15.48 7.84 -9.72
CA ARG A 132 -15.38 9.29 -9.94
C ARG A 132 -13.97 9.83 -9.71
N GLY A 133 -13.28 9.24 -8.76
CA GLY A 133 -11.90 9.55 -8.41
C GLY A 133 -11.43 8.70 -7.26
N ALA A 134 -10.16 8.84 -6.93
CA ALA A 134 -9.56 8.10 -5.84
C ALA A 134 -8.76 9.02 -4.89
N VAL A 135 -8.69 8.63 -3.62
CA VAL A 135 -7.82 9.24 -2.61
C VAL A 135 -6.95 8.14 -2.02
N GLY A 136 -5.65 8.20 -2.31
CA GLY A 136 -4.64 7.31 -1.70
C GLY A 136 -4.03 7.96 -0.47
N ILE A 137 -3.84 7.18 0.59
CA ILE A 137 -3.18 7.63 1.83
C ILE A 137 -2.12 6.61 2.21
N ASP A 138 -0.90 7.08 2.51
CA ASP A 138 0.14 6.25 3.07
C ASP A 138 1.00 7.03 4.07
N GLN A 139 1.53 6.33 5.09
CA GLN A 139 2.48 6.93 6.05
C GLN A 139 3.82 7.25 5.39
N GLU A 140 4.21 6.42 4.42
CA GLU A 140 5.39 6.65 3.61
C GLU A 140 5.12 7.74 2.57
N ASP A 141 6.20 8.26 2.01
CA ASP A 141 6.12 9.33 1.01
C ASP A 141 5.35 8.91 -0.25
N THR A 142 4.25 9.57 -0.52
CA THR A 142 3.36 9.28 -1.65
C THR A 142 3.78 9.92 -2.98
N ARG A 143 4.97 10.53 -3.07
CA ARG A 143 5.47 11.14 -4.33
C ARG A 143 5.56 10.11 -5.46
N VAL A 144 5.99 8.87 -5.15
CA VAL A 144 6.06 7.80 -6.16
C VAL A 144 4.66 7.43 -6.65
N ALA A 145 3.66 7.37 -5.78
CA ALA A 145 2.27 7.12 -6.17
C ALA A 145 1.73 8.24 -7.07
N SER A 146 2.03 9.49 -6.76
CA SER A 146 1.67 10.66 -7.60
C SER A 146 2.33 10.59 -8.98
N LEU A 147 3.63 10.29 -9.03
CA LEU A 147 4.35 10.08 -10.29
C LEU A 147 3.74 8.94 -11.11
N ASN A 148 3.32 7.86 -10.43
CA ASN A 148 2.66 6.74 -11.08
C ASN A 148 1.30 7.13 -11.67
N ALA A 149 0.54 8.02 -11.04
CA ALA A 149 -0.68 8.56 -11.64
C ALA A 149 -0.35 9.38 -12.92
N GLU A 150 0.65 10.22 -12.87
CA GLU A 150 1.08 11.05 -14.01
C GLU A 150 1.48 10.21 -15.23
N ILE A 151 2.33 9.17 -15.05
CA ILE A 151 2.78 8.33 -16.19
C ILE A 151 1.67 7.47 -16.80
N ASN A 152 0.57 7.26 -16.07
CA ASN A 152 -0.63 6.59 -16.58
C ASN A 152 -1.70 7.58 -17.10
N GLY A 153 -1.43 8.89 -17.06
CA GLY A 153 -2.36 9.93 -17.53
C GLY A 153 -3.60 10.09 -16.65
N LEU A 154 -3.55 9.64 -15.39
CA LEU A 154 -4.68 9.67 -14.46
C LEU A 154 -4.70 11.01 -13.69
N THR A 155 -5.77 11.77 -13.84
CA THR A 155 -5.94 13.09 -13.23
C THR A 155 -6.98 13.11 -12.11
N ASN A 156 -7.70 12.01 -11.92
CA ASN A 156 -8.78 11.88 -10.95
C ASN A 156 -8.33 11.21 -9.63
N ILE A 157 -7.02 11.15 -9.38
CA ILE A 157 -6.45 10.59 -8.15
C ILE A 157 -5.68 11.69 -7.41
N ARG A 158 -5.83 11.72 -6.09
CA ARG A 158 -4.96 12.49 -5.20
C ARG A 158 -4.34 11.60 -4.15
N TYR A 159 -3.10 11.90 -3.77
CA TYR A 159 -2.36 11.17 -2.74
C TYR A 159 -2.03 12.08 -1.57
N LEU A 160 -2.10 11.52 -0.35
CA LEU A 160 -1.85 12.22 0.90
C LEU A 160 -0.83 11.44 1.73
N THR A 161 0.29 12.07 2.04
CA THR A 161 1.30 11.50 2.94
C THR A 161 0.89 11.73 4.39
N GLY A 162 0.91 10.69 5.19
CA GLY A 162 0.58 10.72 6.62
C GLY A 162 -0.25 9.53 7.07
N SER A 163 -0.56 9.48 8.35
CA SER A 163 -1.40 8.40 8.88
C SER A 163 -2.84 8.50 8.36
N ILE A 164 -3.48 7.37 8.15
CA ILE A 164 -4.89 7.33 7.71
C ILE A 164 -5.75 8.10 8.70
N GLU A 165 -5.48 7.96 10.00
CA GLU A 165 -6.22 8.63 11.08
C GLU A 165 -6.17 10.15 11.00
N SER A 166 -5.05 10.71 10.54
CA SER A 166 -4.90 12.16 10.42
C SER A 166 -5.72 12.76 9.28
N HIS A 167 -6.02 11.97 8.26
CA HIS A 167 -6.71 12.42 7.05
C HIS A 167 -8.18 12.01 6.97
N ILE A 168 -8.53 10.84 7.54
CA ILE A 168 -9.85 10.22 7.31
C ILE A 168 -11.03 11.10 7.71
N LEU A 169 -10.93 11.85 8.80
CA LEU A 169 -12.02 12.72 9.25
C LEU A 169 -12.26 13.90 8.28
N GLY A 170 -11.18 14.48 7.73
CA GLY A 170 -11.27 15.53 6.72
C GLY A 170 -11.93 15.03 5.44
N ILE A 171 -11.48 13.86 4.94
CA ILE A 171 -12.01 13.22 3.73
C ILE A 171 -13.48 12.86 3.91
N THR A 172 -13.84 12.25 5.04
CA THR A 172 -15.24 11.88 5.29
C THR A 172 -16.15 13.10 5.40
N SER A 173 -15.65 14.21 5.95
CA SER A 173 -16.38 15.49 5.99
C SER A 173 -16.57 16.08 4.58
N GLU A 174 -15.51 16.07 3.77
CA GLU A 174 -15.55 16.51 2.37
C GLU A 174 -16.57 15.70 1.56
N LEU A 175 -16.50 14.38 1.59
CA LEU A 175 -17.42 13.51 0.86
C LEU A 175 -18.87 13.70 1.32
N ARG A 176 -19.09 13.88 2.62
CA ARG A 176 -20.42 14.16 3.17
C ARG A 176 -20.96 15.50 2.66
N SER A 177 -20.14 16.54 2.58
CA SER A 177 -20.58 17.86 2.13
C SER A 177 -21.09 17.89 0.70
N VAL A 178 -20.59 16.96 -0.15
CA VAL A 178 -21.01 16.82 -1.55
C VAL A 178 -21.96 15.64 -1.79
N GLY A 179 -22.41 14.97 -0.73
CA GLY A 179 -23.31 13.82 -0.83
C GLY A 179 -22.72 12.59 -1.54
N ALA A 180 -21.38 12.50 -1.60
CA ALA A 180 -20.70 11.41 -2.28
C ALA A 180 -20.54 10.19 -1.38
N THR A 181 -20.76 9.01 -1.92
CA THR A 181 -20.47 7.73 -1.27
C THR A 181 -19.05 7.26 -1.60
N ALA A 182 -18.54 6.29 -0.83
CA ALA A 182 -17.21 5.76 -1.00
C ALA A 182 -17.19 4.23 -0.95
N SER A 183 -16.21 3.66 -1.60
CA SER A 183 -15.73 2.29 -1.38
C SER A 183 -14.27 2.37 -0.96
N ALA A 184 -13.81 1.47 -0.09
CA ALA A 184 -12.44 1.51 0.41
C ALA A 184 -11.70 0.19 0.24
N VAL A 185 -10.41 0.28 -0.02
CA VAL A 185 -9.42 -0.78 0.18
C VAL A 185 -8.56 -0.36 1.36
N LEU A 186 -8.46 -1.20 2.38
CA LEU A 186 -7.60 -1.00 3.54
C LEU A 186 -6.53 -2.09 3.54
N ASN A 187 -5.29 -1.68 3.26
CA ASN A 187 -4.12 -2.55 3.23
C ASN A 187 -3.10 -2.15 4.31
N PRO A 188 -3.33 -2.52 5.58
CA PRO A 188 -2.61 -1.96 6.72
C PRO A 188 -1.23 -2.56 6.97
N GLY A 189 -0.78 -3.50 6.15
CA GLY A 189 0.41 -4.31 6.45
C GLY A 189 0.21 -5.25 7.64
N ARG A 190 1.32 -5.82 8.15
CA ARG A 190 1.31 -6.88 9.18
C ARG A 190 0.72 -6.45 10.52
N SER A 191 0.94 -5.21 10.90
CA SER A 191 0.53 -4.73 12.25
C SER A 191 -0.93 -4.33 12.37
N GLY A 192 -1.73 -4.47 11.30
CA GLY A 192 -3.11 -3.98 11.29
C GLY A 192 -3.19 -2.47 11.52
N VAL A 193 -4.36 -1.97 11.90
CA VAL A 193 -4.58 -0.55 12.20
C VAL A 193 -5.07 -0.34 13.63
N PRO A 194 -4.89 0.88 14.19
CA PRO A 194 -5.46 1.24 15.47
C PRO A 194 -6.99 1.15 15.49
N GLN A 195 -7.57 0.76 16.63
CA GLN A 195 -9.01 0.57 16.76
C GLN A 195 -9.84 1.82 16.48
N ASN A 196 -9.31 3.00 16.81
CA ASN A 196 -9.97 4.27 16.52
C ASN A 196 -10.17 4.50 15.02
N LEU A 197 -9.25 4.03 14.16
CA LEU A 197 -9.45 4.09 12.72
C LEU A 197 -10.64 3.22 12.30
N ILE A 198 -10.71 1.98 12.77
CA ILE A 198 -11.85 1.08 12.48
C ILE A 198 -13.17 1.72 12.92
N ILE A 199 -13.20 2.32 14.11
CA ILE A 199 -14.38 3.04 14.60
C ILE A 199 -14.76 4.20 13.68
N ASN A 200 -13.78 4.97 13.19
CA ASN A 200 -14.04 6.09 12.28
C ASN A 200 -14.57 5.61 10.92
N LEU A 201 -14.03 4.52 10.38
CA LEU A 201 -14.53 3.90 9.14
C LEU A 201 -15.97 3.38 9.32
N ARG A 202 -16.29 2.77 10.46
CA ARG A 202 -17.66 2.36 10.78
C ARG A 202 -18.64 3.55 10.86
N ARG A 203 -18.22 4.68 11.43
CA ARG A 203 -19.03 5.89 11.56
C ARG A 203 -19.22 6.64 10.26
N PHE A 204 -18.41 6.34 9.26
CA PHE A 204 -18.57 6.90 7.94
C PHE A 204 -19.68 6.17 7.17
N GLN A 205 -20.92 6.57 7.39
CA GLN A 205 -22.12 5.92 6.85
C GLN A 205 -22.18 5.90 5.31
N MET A 206 -21.44 6.80 4.65
CA MET A 206 -21.35 6.83 3.18
C MET A 206 -20.32 5.84 2.61
N LEU A 207 -19.60 5.11 3.48
CA LEU A 207 -18.73 4.00 3.11
C LEU A 207 -19.55 2.70 3.13
N ASP A 208 -19.96 2.21 1.99
CA ASP A 208 -20.82 1.03 1.86
C ASP A 208 -20.08 -0.27 1.57
N ASN A 209 -18.85 -0.18 1.07
CA ASN A 209 -18.00 -1.32 0.75
C ASN A 209 -16.60 -1.10 1.28
N LEU A 210 -16.05 -2.09 1.97
CA LEU A 210 -14.68 -2.09 2.49
C LEU A 210 -14.03 -3.44 2.20
N ILE A 211 -12.87 -3.43 1.56
CA ILE A 211 -12.00 -4.59 1.47
C ILE A 211 -10.83 -4.40 2.43
N TYR A 212 -10.72 -5.31 3.41
CA TYR A 212 -9.59 -5.37 4.33
C TYR A 212 -8.61 -6.44 3.83
N ILE A 213 -7.36 -6.06 3.55
CA ILE A 213 -6.31 -6.98 3.10
C ILE A 213 -5.39 -7.28 4.27
N SER A 214 -5.06 -8.55 4.48
CA SER A 214 -4.17 -8.99 5.56
C SER A 214 -3.27 -10.12 5.09
N CYS A 215 -1.97 -9.94 5.25
CA CYS A 215 -0.99 -11.00 5.02
C CYS A 215 -0.78 -11.92 6.23
N GLN A 216 -1.43 -11.60 7.36
CA GLN A 216 -1.33 -12.36 8.60
C GLN A 216 -2.65 -12.23 9.38
N PRO A 217 -3.76 -12.83 8.87
CA PRO A 217 -5.10 -12.65 9.43
C PRO A 217 -5.27 -13.24 10.83
N GLU A 218 -4.42 -14.20 11.19
CA GLU A 218 -4.38 -14.82 12.52
C GLU A 218 -3.70 -13.94 13.59
N ASP A 219 -3.04 -12.86 13.20
CA ASP A 219 -2.48 -11.91 14.16
C ASP A 219 -3.59 -11.27 14.99
N ASP A 220 -3.36 -11.19 16.29
CA ASP A 220 -4.31 -10.66 17.28
C ASP A 220 -4.91 -9.31 16.92
N ARG A 221 -4.12 -8.41 16.34
CA ARG A 221 -4.58 -7.07 15.97
C ARG A 221 -5.43 -7.10 14.70
N GLY A 222 -5.01 -7.87 13.70
CA GLY A 222 -5.78 -8.07 12.46
C GLY A 222 -7.15 -8.66 12.79
N LEU A 223 -7.19 -9.73 13.56
CA LEU A 223 -8.43 -10.37 13.99
C LEU A 223 -9.33 -9.40 14.80
N LYS A 224 -8.76 -8.62 15.72
CA LYS A 224 -9.52 -7.59 16.46
C LYS A 224 -10.10 -6.51 15.55
N ASN A 225 -9.38 -6.11 14.51
CA ASN A 225 -9.90 -5.16 13.52
C ASN A 225 -11.12 -5.74 12.78
N LEU A 226 -11.02 -7.00 12.30
CA LEU A 226 -12.12 -7.68 11.62
C LEU A 226 -13.34 -7.84 12.52
N MET A 227 -13.12 -8.30 13.76
CA MET A 227 -14.20 -8.42 14.74
C MET A 227 -14.86 -7.08 15.03
N LEU A 228 -14.09 -6.01 15.17
CA LEU A 228 -14.62 -4.69 15.45
C LEU A 228 -15.44 -4.11 14.27
N LEU A 229 -15.08 -4.44 13.02
CA LEU A 229 -15.89 -4.08 11.86
C LEU A 229 -17.28 -4.71 11.91
N MET A 230 -17.40 -5.96 12.37
CA MET A 230 -18.63 -6.74 12.38
C MET A 230 -19.45 -6.64 13.69
N SER A 231 -18.82 -6.25 14.78
CA SER A 231 -19.48 -6.24 16.09
C SER A 231 -20.55 -5.17 16.17
N PRO A 232 -21.74 -5.47 16.72
CA PRO A 232 -22.72 -4.45 17.02
C PRO A 232 -22.18 -3.46 18.07
N ASP A 233 -22.71 -2.25 18.08
CA ASP A 233 -22.40 -1.29 19.14
C ASP A 233 -22.85 -1.82 20.51
N ARG A 234 -22.11 -1.45 21.56
CA ARG A 234 -22.50 -1.80 22.92
C ARG A 234 -23.84 -1.16 23.27
N PRO A 235 -24.70 -1.80 24.08
CA PRO A 235 -26.03 -1.28 24.42
C PRO A 235 -26.05 0.18 24.90
N ASN A 236 -25.01 0.57 25.66
CA ASN A 236 -24.87 1.91 26.24
C ASN A 236 -24.11 2.91 25.35
N THR A 237 -23.81 2.56 24.09
CA THR A 237 -23.17 3.50 23.18
C THR A 237 -24.09 4.70 22.93
N PRO A 238 -23.66 5.96 23.22
CA PRO A 238 -24.46 7.14 22.95
C PRO A 238 -24.84 7.22 21.46
N SER A 239 -26.06 7.66 21.16
CA SER A 239 -26.60 7.68 19.78
C SER A 239 -25.70 8.35 18.76
N LYS A 240 -25.03 9.45 19.14
CA LYS A 240 -24.06 10.18 18.27
C LYS A 240 -22.79 9.37 17.92
N PHE A 241 -22.56 8.26 18.61
CA PHE A 241 -21.39 7.39 18.38
C PHE A 241 -21.78 6.03 17.80
N ARG A 242 -23.08 5.77 17.64
CA ARG A 242 -23.55 4.53 17.03
C ARG A 242 -23.17 4.47 15.55
N SER A 243 -22.93 3.26 15.11
CA SER A 243 -22.57 2.96 13.72
C SER A 243 -23.07 1.58 13.34
N ASP A 244 -23.61 1.45 12.15
CA ASP A 244 -24.00 0.14 11.65
C ASP A 244 -22.74 -0.71 11.42
N PRO A 245 -22.73 -1.96 11.90
CA PRO A 245 -21.65 -2.88 11.63
C PRO A 245 -21.61 -3.24 10.14
N PHE A 246 -20.43 -3.56 9.66
CA PHE A 246 -20.28 -4.20 8.36
C PHE A 246 -20.62 -5.68 8.46
N GLN A 247 -21.08 -6.25 7.34
CA GLN A 247 -21.26 -7.68 7.18
C GLN A 247 -20.11 -8.23 6.34
N LEU A 248 -19.44 -9.27 6.83
CA LEU A 248 -18.46 -10.01 6.02
C LEU A 248 -19.24 -10.85 4.99
N VAL A 249 -19.08 -10.52 3.71
CA VAL A 249 -19.79 -11.20 2.63
C VAL A 249 -18.90 -12.17 1.85
N GLN A 250 -17.59 -11.99 1.92
CA GLN A 250 -16.64 -12.85 1.22
C GLN A 250 -15.27 -12.82 1.90
N SER A 251 -14.57 -13.98 1.87
CA SER A 251 -13.15 -14.09 2.22
C SER A 251 -12.43 -14.82 1.10
N VAL A 252 -11.37 -14.21 0.58
CA VAL A 252 -10.61 -14.73 -0.57
C VAL A 252 -9.14 -14.83 -0.19
N PRO A 253 -8.60 -16.05 -0.01
CA PRO A 253 -7.17 -16.25 0.15
C PRO A 253 -6.45 -16.16 -1.21
N LEU A 254 -5.27 -15.55 -1.22
CA LEU A 254 -4.39 -15.44 -2.38
C LEU A 254 -2.98 -15.91 -2.01
N ASP A 255 -2.44 -16.85 -2.75
CA ASP A 255 -1.08 -17.37 -2.54
C ASP A 255 -0.03 -16.38 -3.06
N MET A 256 0.14 -15.29 -2.31
CA MET A 256 1.14 -14.26 -2.60
C MET A 256 2.57 -14.73 -2.30
N PHE A 257 2.72 -15.70 -1.40
CA PHE A 257 4.00 -16.18 -0.87
C PHE A 257 4.15 -17.69 -1.07
N PRO A 258 4.25 -18.17 -2.33
CA PRO A 258 4.33 -19.61 -2.62
C PRO A 258 5.50 -20.28 -1.88
N HIS A 259 5.32 -21.52 -1.49
CA HIS A 259 6.26 -22.29 -0.67
C HIS A 259 6.44 -21.80 0.78
N THR A 260 5.55 -20.96 1.28
CA THR A 260 5.48 -20.55 2.70
C THR A 260 4.08 -20.82 3.26
N HIS A 261 3.90 -20.68 4.58
CA HIS A 261 2.56 -20.73 5.20
C HIS A 261 1.84 -19.39 5.22
N HIS A 262 2.43 -18.37 4.62
CA HIS A 262 1.80 -17.06 4.55
C HIS A 262 0.91 -16.97 3.31
N CYS A 263 -0.26 -16.36 3.46
CA CYS A 263 -1.08 -15.97 2.33
C CYS A 263 -1.69 -14.60 2.58
N GLU A 264 -2.01 -13.90 1.50
CA GLU A 264 -2.83 -12.70 1.59
C GLU A 264 -4.31 -13.10 1.67
N HIS A 265 -5.05 -12.47 2.60
CA HIS A 265 -6.49 -12.64 2.70
C HIS A 265 -7.20 -11.32 2.42
N LEU A 266 -8.17 -11.36 1.52
CA LEU A 266 -9.08 -10.26 1.25
C LEU A 266 -10.41 -10.54 1.93
N PHE A 267 -10.79 -9.70 2.90
CA PHE A 267 -12.07 -9.74 3.57
C PHE A 267 -12.97 -8.65 3.00
N VAL A 268 -14.05 -9.04 2.36
CA VAL A 268 -15.00 -8.13 1.72
C VAL A 268 -16.16 -7.85 2.65
N PHE A 269 -16.32 -6.59 3.01
CA PHE A 269 -17.36 -6.11 3.90
C PHE A 269 -18.34 -5.22 3.15
N LYS A 270 -19.64 -5.36 3.46
CA LYS A 270 -20.73 -4.51 2.94
C LYS A 270 -21.66 -4.09 4.05
N ARG A 271 -22.41 -3.02 3.82
CA ARG A 271 -23.54 -2.58 4.63
C ARG A 271 -24.63 -1.92 3.79
#